data_ed8b9613f4abf5bb274cb7efacf39c0b
#
_entry.id   ed8b9613f4abf5bb274cb7efacf39c0b
#
_cell.length_a   1.000
_cell.length_b   1.000
_cell.length_c   1.000
_cell.angle_alpha   90.00
_cell.angle_beta   90.00
_cell.angle_gamma   90.00
#
_symmetry.space_group_name_H-M   'P 1'
#
loop_
_entity.id
_entity.type
_entity.pdbx_description
1 polymer ?
#
loop_
_entity_poly.entity_id
_entity_poly.type
_entity_poly.pdbx_seq_one_letter_code
_entity_poly.pdbx_strand_id
1 'polypeptide(L)'
;MSGAPKSSALTTIRDLEPAPRGPYCGAIGWVDADRDEAELAVGIRTFWAERDVLGKRVLRFGTGAGITWGSDPAAEWAETELKAARLVGLAGSDAGSILAAGAGVTDVAK
;
A
#
# COMPACT_ATOMS: atom_id res chain seq x y z
N MET A 1 -9.38 3.18 -5.06
CA MET A 1 -8.96 1.76 -5.16
C MET A 1 -9.38 0.93 -3.94
N SER A 2 -10.55 1.19 -3.39
CA SER A 2 -11.07 0.49 -2.20
C SER A 2 -12.16 -0.53 -2.52
N GLY A 3 -12.71 -0.53 -3.71
CA GLY A 3 -13.79 -1.43 -4.10
C GLY A 3 -15.15 -0.75 -4.23
N ALA A 4 -16.17 -1.53 -4.54
CA ALA A 4 -17.57 -1.12 -4.68
C ALA A 4 -18.50 -2.20 -4.09
N PRO A 5 -19.60 -1.81 -3.38
CA PRO A 5 -19.96 -0.46 -2.94
C PRO A 5 -18.94 0.14 -1.96
N LYS A 6 -18.71 1.47 -2.02
CA LYS A 6 -17.63 2.12 -1.24
C LYS A 6 -17.74 1.92 0.27
N SER A 7 -18.92 2.08 0.84
CA SER A 7 -19.14 1.97 2.29
C SER A 7 -18.82 0.57 2.81
N SER A 8 -19.33 -0.48 2.18
CA SER A 8 -19.07 -1.85 2.58
C SER A 8 -17.59 -2.24 2.39
N ALA A 9 -16.99 -1.85 1.26
CA ALA A 9 -15.58 -2.11 0.99
C ALA A 9 -14.67 -1.45 2.04
N LEU A 10 -14.91 -0.20 2.39
CA LEU A 10 -14.13 0.50 3.41
C LEU A 10 -14.30 -0.12 4.81
N THR A 11 -15.52 -0.58 5.14
CA THR A 11 -15.76 -1.30 6.39
C THR A 11 -14.96 -2.61 6.42
N THR A 12 -15.02 -3.40 5.35
CA THR A 12 -14.29 -4.66 5.23
C THR A 12 -12.77 -4.45 5.34
N ILE A 13 -12.22 -3.45 4.66
CA ILE A 13 -10.80 -3.09 4.75
C ILE A 13 -10.42 -2.78 6.19
N ARG A 14 -11.19 -1.92 6.87
CA ARG A 14 -10.92 -1.55 8.26
C ARG A 14 -10.95 -2.75 9.21
N ASP A 15 -11.86 -3.68 8.98
CA ASP A 15 -12.12 -4.80 9.90
C ASP A 15 -11.14 -5.98 9.65
N LEU A 16 -10.60 -6.12 8.44
CA LEU A 16 -9.73 -7.24 8.06
C LEU A 16 -8.25 -6.87 8.00
N GLU A 17 -7.91 -5.63 7.67
CA GLU A 17 -6.49 -5.25 7.53
C GLU A 17 -5.86 -4.95 8.90
N PRO A 18 -4.67 -5.50 9.18
CA PRO A 18 -4.04 -5.38 10.50
C PRO A 18 -3.49 -3.99 10.80
N ALA A 19 -3.33 -3.15 9.77
CA ALA A 19 -2.76 -1.81 9.88
C ALA A 19 -3.44 -0.81 8.93
N PRO A 20 -3.46 0.48 9.27
CA PRO A 20 -3.94 1.52 8.37
C PRO A 20 -3.10 1.58 7.09
N ARG A 21 -3.77 1.80 5.96
CA ARG A 21 -3.12 1.88 4.64
C ARG A 21 -2.21 3.09 4.47
N GLY A 22 -2.38 4.15 5.28
CA GLY A 22 -1.68 5.41 5.09
C GLY A 22 -1.89 5.97 3.68
N PRO A 23 -0.82 6.38 2.97
CA PRO A 23 -0.90 6.86 1.60
C PRO A 23 -1.34 5.80 0.57
N TYR A 24 -1.22 4.50 0.90
CA TYR A 24 -1.55 3.42 -0.03
C TYR A 24 -3.01 3.45 -0.48
N CYS A 25 -3.23 3.42 -1.78
CA CYS A 25 -4.54 3.57 -2.43
C CYS A 25 -5.24 4.92 -2.21
N GLY A 26 -4.57 5.88 -1.57
CA GLY A 26 -5.04 7.25 -1.40
C GLY A 26 -4.73 8.13 -2.60
N ALA A 27 -5.23 9.37 -2.56
CA ALA A 27 -4.85 10.43 -3.48
C ALA A 27 -3.69 11.23 -2.89
N ILE A 28 -2.62 11.39 -3.66
CA ILE A 28 -1.40 12.10 -3.25
C ILE A 28 -1.11 13.17 -4.28
N GLY A 29 -0.89 14.40 -3.84
CA GLY A 29 -0.59 15.49 -4.74
C GLY A 29 -0.83 16.85 -4.09
N TRP A 30 -1.12 17.83 -4.91
CA TRP A 30 -1.32 19.20 -4.48
C TRP A 30 -2.58 19.80 -5.11
N VAL A 31 -3.12 20.79 -4.44
CA VAL A 31 -4.24 21.63 -4.89
C VAL A 31 -3.86 23.09 -4.65
N ASP A 32 -3.91 23.90 -5.69
CA ASP A 32 -3.71 25.35 -5.64
C ASP A 32 -5.07 26.03 -5.89
N ALA A 33 -5.70 26.49 -4.82
CA ALA A 33 -7.01 27.14 -4.92
C ALA A 33 -6.96 28.53 -5.56
N ASP A 34 -5.80 29.18 -5.54
CA ASP A 34 -5.64 30.51 -6.12
C ASP A 34 -5.55 30.46 -7.65
N ARG A 35 -5.05 29.31 -8.17
CA ARG A 35 -4.92 29.08 -9.61
C ARG A 35 -5.98 28.16 -10.20
N ASP A 36 -6.84 27.61 -9.36
CA ASP A 36 -7.82 26.58 -9.70
C ASP A 36 -7.16 25.35 -10.39
N GLU A 37 -5.99 24.96 -9.86
CA GLU A 37 -5.17 23.88 -10.39
C GLU A 37 -5.02 22.76 -9.35
N ALA A 38 -4.95 21.52 -9.83
CA ALA A 38 -4.65 20.36 -8.98
C ALA A 38 -3.92 19.28 -9.76
N GLU A 39 -2.99 18.59 -9.11
CA GLU A 39 -2.35 17.40 -9.65
C GLU A 39 -2.37 16.32 -8.57
N LEU A 40 -3.10 15.23 -8.83
CA LEU A 40 -3.28 14.13 -7.90
C LEU A 40 -2.94 12.80 -8.57
N ALA A 41 -2.14 12.00 -7.87
CA ALA A 41 -1.83 10.62 -8.25
C ALA A 41 -2.43 9.64 -7.27
N VAL A 42 -2.67 8.41 -7.71
CA VAL A 42 -3.07 7.32 -6.81
C VAL A 42 -1.82 6.72 -6.19
N GLY A 43 -1.79 6.59 -4.86
CA GLY A 43 -0.68 6.03 -4.09
C GLY A 43 -0.57 4.52 -4.23
N ILE A 44 -0.23 4.02 -5.43
CA ILE A 44 0.09 2.62 -5.71
C ILE A 44 1.49 2.52 -6.30
N ARG A 45 2.17 1.38 -6.10
CA ARG A 45 3.58 1.20 -6.53
C ARG A 45 4.50 2.31 -6.00
N THR A 46 4.15 2.84 -4.84
CA THR A 46 4.77 4.02 -4.23
C THR A 46 5.36 3.64 -2.90
N PHE A 47 6.59 4.08 -2.67
CA PHE A 47 7.21 4.04 -1.35
C PHE A 47 6.98 5.36 -0.64
N TRP A 48 6.78 5.31 0.68
CA TRP A 48 6.79 6.51 1.50
C TRP A 48 7.65 6.29 2.74
N ALA A 49 8.23 7.35 3.23
CA ALA A 49 9.07 7.33 4.42
C ALA A 49 8.29 7.91 5.60
N GLU A 50 8.35 7.24 6.72
CA GLU A 50 7.81 7.74 7.99
C GLU A 50 8.77 7.43 9.14
N ARG A 51 8.39 7.82 10.35
CA ARG A 51 9.10 7.42 11.56
C ARG A 51 8.26 6.42 12.33
N ASP A 52 8.90 5.37 12.81
CA ASP A 52 8.27 4.42 13.72
C ASP A 52 8.12 5.01 15.14
N VAL A 53 7.56 4.22 16.03
CA VAL A 53 7.33 4.60 17.42
C VAL A 53 8.61 4.92 18.20
N LEU A 54 9.77 4.46 17.71
CA LEU A 54 11.10 4.73 18.27
C LEU A 54 11.80 5.91 17.57
N GLY A 55 11.12 6.57 16.64
CA GLY A 55 11.66 7.68 15.86
C GLY A 55 12.60 7.29 14.72
N LYS A 56 12.80 6.00 14.47
CA LYS A 56 13.61 5.48 13.36
C LYS A 56 12.89 5.71 12.03
N ARG A 57 13.63 6.12 11.01
CA ARG A 57 13.09 6.21 9.65
C ARG A 57 12.82 4.81 9.10
N VAL A 58 11.62 4.59 8.64
CA VAL A 58 11.18 3.38 7.94
C VAL A 58 10.66 3.73 6.56
N LEU A 59 10.95 2.88 5.59
CA LEU A 59 10.42 2.98 4.25
C LEU A 59 9.27 1.96 4.15
N ARG A 60 8.08 2.45 3.83
CA ARG A 60 6.90 1.61 3.67
C ARG A 60 6.51 1.49 2.20
N PHE A 61 5.92 0.36 1.88
CA PHE A 61 5.40 0.06 0.56
C PHE A 61 4.08 -0.70 0.69
N GLY A 62 3.05 -0.25 -0.02
CA GLY A 62 1.75 -0.91 -0.08
C GLY A 62 1.57 -1.70 -1.36
N THR A 63 1.13 -2.95 -1.25
CA THR A 63 0.79 -3.82 -2.36
C THR A 63 -0.49 -4.58 -2.09
N GLY A 64 -1.13 -5.10 -3.13
CA GLY A 64 -2.36 -5.88 -3.02
C GLY A 64 -2.89 -6.28 -4.38
N ALA A 65 -3.96 -7.08 -4.35
CA ALA A 65 -4.68 -7.54 -5.52
C ALA A 65 -6.11 -7.02 -5.54
N GLY A 66 -6.74 -7.05 -6.71
CA GLY A 66 -8.11 -6.62 -6.90
C GLY A 66 -9.07 -7.79 -6.69
N ILE A 67 -9.62 -7.90 -5.49
CA ILE A 67 -10.51 -8.99 -5.14
C ILE A 67 -11.88 -8.84 -5.81
N THR A 68 -12.30 -9.85 -6.53
CA THR A 68 -13.60 -9.96 -7.18
C THR A 68 -14.31 -11.24 -6.76
N TRP A 69 -15.58 -11.40 -7.18
CA TRP A 69 -16.37 -12.59 -6.84
C TRP A 69 -15.74 -13.91 -7.34
N GLY A 70 -15.00 -13.86 -8.45
CA GLY A 70 -14.32 -15.03 -9.03
C GLY A 70 -12.84 -15.18 -8.66
N SER A 71 -12.35 -14.38 -7.71
CA SER A 71 -10.94 -14.45 -7.30
C SER A 71 -10.64 -15.74 -6.53
N ASP A 72 -9.54 -16.38 -6.89
CA ASP A 72 -8.93 -17.45 -6.10
C ASP A 72 -7.96 -16.85 -5.07
N PRO A 73 -8.13 -17.08 -3.76
CA PRO A 73 -7.32 -16.46 -2.73
C PRO A 73 -5.82 -16.73 -2.87
N ALA A 74 -5.43 -17.93 -3.27
CA ALA A 74 -4.02 -18.28 -3.40
C ALA A 74 -3.39 -17.60 -4.61
N ALA A 75 -4.12 -17.49 -5.73
CA ALA A 75 -3.65 -16.78 -6.90
C ALA A 75 -3.51 -15.27 -6.65
N GLU A 76 -4.47 -14.65 -5.96
CA GLU A 76 -4.42 -13.22 -5.60
C GLU A 76 -3.25 -12.93 -4.63
N TRP A 77 -3.01 -13.83 -3.69
CA TRP A 77 -1.85 -13.72 -2.81
C TRP A 77 -0.53 -13.80 -3.57
N ALA A 78 -0.37 -14.79 -4.45
CA ALA A 78 0.82 -14.95 -5.28
C ALA A 78 1.07 -13.73 -6.19
N GLU A 79 0.00 -13.13 -6.74
CA GLU A 79 0.10 -11.89 -7.51
C GLU A 79 0.59 -10.73 -6.64
N THR A 80 0.10 -10.62 -5.41
CA THR A 80 0.53 -9.60 -4.44
C THR A 80 2.02 -9.73 -4.12
N GLU A 81 2.50 -10.95 -3.85
CA GLU A 81 3.92 -11.23 -3.60
C GLU A 81 4.79 -10.89 -4.80
N LEU A 82 4.37 -11.26 -6.00
CA LEU A 82 5.10 -10.95 -7.23
C LEU A 82 5.22 -9.44 -7.48
N LYS A 83 4.14 -8.69 -7.22
CA LYS A 83 4.15 -7.22 -7.31
C LYS A 83 5.12 -6.60 -6.29
N ALA A 84 5.15 -7.11 -5.07
CA ALA A 84 6.05 -6.65 -4.03
C ALA A 84 7.51 -6.95 -4.35
N ALA A 85 7.83 -8.18 -4.74
CA ALA A 85 9.20 -8.66 -4.94
C ALA A 85 10.01 -7.77 -5.88
N ARG A 86 9.42 -7.32 -6.98
CA ARG A 86 10.09 -6.45 -7.96
C ARG A 86 10.45 -5.08 -7.42
N LEU A 87 9.54 -4.46 -6.68
CA LEU A 87 9.73 -3.09 -6.19
C LEU A 87 10.56 -3.06 -4.91
N VAL A 88 10.34 -4.00 -4.01
CA VAL A 88 11.12 -4.13 -2.78
C VAL A 88 12.58 -4.48 -3.09
N GLY A 89 12.82 -5.32 -4.09
CA GLY A 89 14.18 -5.61 -4.57
C GLY A 89 14.94 -4.38 -5.08
N LEU A 90 14.25 -3.36 -5.58
CA LEU A 90 14.85 -2.08 -5.97
C LEU A 90 15.18 -1.19 -4.77
N ALA A 91 14.42 -1.31 -3.68
CA ALA A 91 14.58 -0.46 -2.49
C ALA A 91 15.72 -0.90 -1.56
N GLY A 92 16.18 -2.15 -1.65
CA GLY A 92 17.26 -2.66 -0.82
C GLY A 92 17.97 -3.83 -1.44
N SER A 93 19.24 -3.64 -1.84
CA SER A 93 20.15 -4.73 -2.19
C SER A 93 20.52 -5.62 -0.98
N ASP A 94 20.16 -5.21 0.24
CA ASP A 94 20.39 -5.90 1.50
C ASP A 94 19.12 -6.10 2.33
N ALA A 95 17.96 -6.17 1.69
CA ALA A 95 16.66 -6.37 2.37
C ALA A 95 16.54 -7.79 2.94
N GLY A 96 17.34 -8.07 3.94
CA GLY A 96 17.27 -9.30 4.73
C GLY A 96 16.17 -9.30 5.78
N SER A 97 15.03 -8.71 5.55
CA SER A 97 13.80 -8.99 6.31
C SER A 97 12.62 -8.21 5.73
N ILE A 98 11.89 -8.83 4.83
CA ILE A 98 10.53 -8.40 4.53
C ILE A 98 9.65 -9.08 5.56
N LEU A 99 9.23 -8.36 6.59
CA LEU A 99 8.13 -8.78 7.42
C LEU A 99 6.85 -8.53 6.61
N ALA A 100 6.34 -9.57 5.99
CA ALA A 100 5.01 -9.57 5.41
C ALA A 100 3.98 -9.48 6.55
N ALA A 101 3.63 -8.26 6.94
CA ALA A 101 2.41 -8.04 7.69
C ALA A 101 1.26 -8.22 6.68
N GLY A 102 0.33 -9.12 6.99
CA GLY A 102 -0.73 -9.57 6.09
C GLY A 102 -1.41 -8.46 5.30
N ALA A 103 -1.83 -8.80 4.11
CA ALA A 103 -2.53 -8.02 3.07
C ALA A 103 -2.53 -6.50 3.27
N GLY A 104 -1.52 -5.79 2.74
CA GLY A 104 -1.64 -4.36 2.59
C GLY A 104 -0.37 -3.54 2.65
N VAL A 105 0.40 -3.59 3.72
CA VAL A 105 1.57 -2.71 3.90
C VAL A 105 2.77 -3.51 4.41
N THR A 106 3.90 -3.39 3.74
CA THR A 106 5.14 -4.04 4.11
C THR A 106 6.18 -3.01 4.56
N ASP A 107 6.83 -3.27 5.69
CA ASP A 107 7.98 -2.49 6.14
C ASP A 107 9.25 -2.99 5.47
N VAL A 108 9.93 -2.09 4.80
CA VAL A 108 11.29 -2.34 4.28
C VAL A 108 12.28 -1.75 5.28
N ALA A 109 12.80 -2.59 6.16
CA ALA A 109 13.85 -2.16 7.08
C ALA A 109 15.20 -2.09 6.35
N LYS A 110 15.92 -0.97 6.56
CA LYS A 110 17.34 -0.87 6.25
C LYS A 110 18.17 -1.35 7.42
#